data_ee59419e66275ee2bcf8687f3296e2b0
#
_entry.id   ee59419e66275ee2bcf8687f3296e2b0
#
_cell.length_a   1.000
_cell.length_b   1.000
_cell.length_c   1.000
_cell.angle_alpha   90.00
_cell.angle_beta   90.00
_cell.angle_gamma   90.00
#
_symmetry.space_group_name_H-M   'P 1'
#
loop_
_entity.id
_entity.type
_entity.pdbx_description
1 polymer ?
#
loop_
_entity_poly.entity_id
_entity_poly.type
_entity_poly.pdbx_seq_one_letter_code
_entity_poly.pdbx_strand_id
1 'polypeptide(L)'
;MVTRFLEQRIRAKLFKGKAILLIGPRQTGKTTLLNTIFKNESQTLWLNGDDPETRLLLEDVSVTKWKRILGENKVLILDEAQRISDIGLKLKLITDQIPEIQVVASGSSAFELANQIKEPLTGRKWEFQLFPISFAEMEAHHGFVEEHKRLSERLIYGYYPEVVNHPGEERDVLSQLADSFLFKDILMWERIKKPEKLTRLLQALAFQVGSEVSYHELGQIIDLDNQTVENYITLLEQTFIIFRLPPLSRNLRKELKRKRKIYFYDNGMRNAIIAQFQPLELRQDVGALWENWLISERKKTLHYQGIHANTFFWRTQDQQEIDYIEERDGKMWAYEMKWSAKAKPSFSKTFTQAYPEHELQFINRDNYFEWLGQ
;
A
#
# COMPACT_ATOMS: atom_id res chain seq x y z
N MET A 1 19.77 3.14 9.23
CA MET A 1 18.83 3.07 8.08
C MET A 1 18.25 1.66 8.03
N VAL A 2 16.95 1.53 7.94
CA VAL A 2 16.28 0.22 7.87
C VAL A 2 16.46 -0.39 6.48
N THR A 3 16.92 -1.63 6.41
CA THR A 3 17.06 -2.36 5.14
C THR A 3 15.69 -2.75 4.62
N ARG A 4 15.40 -2.42 3.36
CA ARG A 4 14.10 -2.72 2.75
C ARG A 4 14.14 -4.07 2.05
N PHE A 5 13.21 -4.96 2.35
CA PHE A 5 13.16 -6.31 1.76
C PHE A 5 12.98 -6.29 0.24
N LEU A 6 12.37 -5.23 -0.26
CA LEU A 6 12.15 -5.05 -1.69
C LEU A 6 13.47 -4.85 -2.49
N GLU A 7 14.55 -4.43 -1.83
CA GLU A 7 15.85 -4.20 -2.48
C GLU A 7 16.34 -5.44 -3.24
N GLN A 8 16.36 -6.60 -2.58
CA GLN A 8 16.83 -7.85 -3.18
C GLN A 8 15.98 -8.25 -4.39
N ARG A 9 14.67 -8.06 -4.31
CA ARG A 9 13.75 -8.38 -5.41
C ARG A 9 13.95 -7.46 -6.61
N ILE A 10 14.19 -6.17 -6.38
CA ILE A 10 14.50 -5.22 -7.45
C ILE A 10 15.82 -5.59 -8.10
N ARG A 11 16.88 -5.83 -7.31
CA ARG A 11 18.20 -6.22 -7.82
C ARG A 11 18.13 -7.50 -8.68
N ALA A 12 17.33 -8.49 -8.29
CA ALA A 12 17.14 -9.73 -9.05
C ALA A 12 16.43 -9.52 -10.41
N LYS A 13 15.79 -8.37 -10.64
CA LYS A 13 15.10 -8.03 -11.89
C LYS A 13 15.83 -7.02 -12.77
N LEU A 14 16.96 -6.49 -12.31
CA LEU A 14 17.78 -5.57 -13.12
C LEU A 14 18.30 -6.28 -14.38
N PHE A 15 18.33 -5.55 -15.47
CA PHE A 15 18.81 -5.99 -16.80
C PHE A 15 18.12 -7.26 -17.33
N LYS A 16 16.83 -7.45 -17.00
CA LYS A 16 15.98 -8.54 -17.51
C LYS A 16 15.07 -8.11 -18.68
N GLY A 17 15.45 -7.06 -19.41
CA GLY A 17 14.74 -6.59 -20.60
C GLY A 17 13.38 -5.92 -20.32
N LYS A 18 13.14 -5.48 -19.09
CA LYS A 18 11.91 -4.79 -18.69
C LYS A 18 12.22 -3.56 -17.84
N ALA A 19 11.37 -2.54 -17.98
CA ALA A 19 11.39 -1.41 -17.06
C ALA A 19 10.99 -1.84 -15.64
N ILE A 20 11.59 -1.21 -14.63
CA ILE A 20 11.19 -1.38 -13.23
C ILE A 20 10.37 -0.16 -12.82
N LEU A 21 9.20 -0.42 -12.26
CA LEU A 21 8.34 0.61 -11.67
C LEU A 21 8.30 0.43 -10.16
N LEU A 22 8.70 1.46 -9.43
CA LEU A 22 8.65 1.51 -7.97
C LEU A 22 7.58 2.52 -7.56
N ILE A 23 6.41 2.02 -7.17
CA ILE A 23 5.27 2.83 -6.74
C ILE A 23 5.05 2.69 -5.23
N GLY A 24 4.38 3.65 -4.62
CA GLY A 24 4.04 3.60 -3.19
C GLY A 24 3.79 4.98 -2.62
N PRO A 25 3.23 5.09 -1.42
CA PRO A 25 2.88 6.38 -0.83
C PRO A 25 4.10 7.32 -0.75
N ARG A 26 3.85 8.61 -0.62
CA ARG A 26 4.93 9.58 -0.36
C ARG A 26 5.65 9.23 0.94
N GLN A 27 6.91 9.66 1.06
CA GLN A 27 7.73 9.55 2.27
C GLN A 27 7.94 8.12 2.80
N THR A 28 7.70 7.10 1.96
CA THR A 28 8.03 5.70 2.29
C THR A 28 9.48 5.33 1.98
N GLY A 29 10.27 6.26 1.41
CA GLY A 29 11.68 6.07 1.13
C GLY A 29 11.99 5.48 -0.25
N LYS A 30 11.16 5.72 -1.28
CA LYS A 30 11.41 5.25 -2.66
C LYS A 30 12.76 5.73 -3.20
N THR A 31 12.99 7.04 -3.17
CA THR A 31 14.26 7.65 -3.61
C THR A 31 15.44 7.13 -2.78
N THR A 32 15.26 6.98 -1.46
CA THR A 32 16.28 6.40 -0.58
C THR A 32 16.64 4.97 -0.96
N LEU A 33 15.62 4.13 -1.24
CA LEU A 33 15.84 2.76 -1.69
C LEU A 33 16.57 2.72 -3.03
N LEU A 34 16.17 3.54 -4.01
CA LEU A 34 16.85 3.60 -5.31
C LEU A 34 18.30 4.09 -5.15
N ASN A 35 18.54 5.12 -4.32
CA ASN A 35 19.90 5.57 -3.99
C ASN A 35 20.75 4.44 -3.38
N THR A 36 20.17 3.59 -2.52
CA THR A 36 20.86 2.45 -1.93
C THR A 36 21.19 1.40 -2.98
N ILE A 37 20.25 1.08 -3.88
CA ILE A 37 20.43 0.08 -4.94
C ILE A 37 21.54 0.51 -5.91
N PHE A 38 21.55 1.78 -6.31
CA PHE A 38 22.43 2.29 -7.38
C PHE A 38 23.63 3.09 -6.87
N LYS A 39 23.91 3.08 -5.56
CA LYS A 39 25.00 3.86 -4.93
C LYS A 39 26.37 3.65 -5.59
N ASN A 40 26.64 2.44 -6.05
CA ASN A 40 27.94 2.05 -6.63
C ASN A 40 27.91 1.95 -8.15
N GLU A 41 26.82 2.32 -8.81
CA GLU A 41 26.64 2.24 -10.27
C GLU A 41 27.07 3.58 -10.89
N SER A 42 28.32 3.65 -11.36
CA SER A 42 28.89 4.89 -11.92
C SER A 42 28.22 5.35 -13.22
N GLN A 43 27.56 4.44 -13.94
CA GLN A 43 26.87 4.73 -15.19
C GLN A 43 25.34 4.87 -14.99
N THR A 44 24.95 5.69 -14.03
CA THR A 44 23.54 5.94 -13.71
C THR A 44 23.18 7.41 -13.95
N LEU A 45 22.22 7.62 -14.83
CA LEU A 45 21.59 8.92 -15.06
C LEU A 45 20.33 9.04 -14.20
N TRP A 46 20.29 10.09 -13.37
CA TRP A 46 19.14 10.46 -12.55
C TRP A 46 18.43 11.67 -13.14
N LEU A 47 17.14 11.53 -13.39
CA LEU A 47 16.26 12.61 -13.82
C LEU A 47 15.06 12.66 -12.86
N ASN A 48 14.67 13.88 -12.46
CA ASN A 48 13.55 14.09 -11.54
C ASN A 48 12.41 14.79 -12.27
N GLY A 49 11.21 14.19 -12.29
CA GLY A 49 10.01 14.77 -12.88
C GLY A 49 9.51 16.06 -12.20
N ASP A 50 9.89 16.32 -10.94
CA ASP A 50 9.58 17.61 -10.29
C ASP A 50 10.39 18.76 -10.88
N ASP A 51 11.56 18.49 -11.48
CA ASP A 51 12.39 19.50 -12.11
C ASP A 51 11.78 19.95 -13.48
N PRO A 52 11.49 21.25 -13.65
CA PRO A 52 10.98 21.79 -14.91
C PRO A 52 11.93 21.57 -16.10
N GLU A 53 13.24 21.63 -15.90
CA GLU A 53 14.23 21.42 -16.95
C GLU A 53 14.18 19.96 -17.45
N THR A 54 14.07 19.01 -16.54
CA THR A 54 13.85 17.59 -16.86
C THR A 54 12.58 17.39 -17.68
N ARG A 55 11.46 18.01 -17.28
CA ARG A 55 10.21 17.89 -18.05
C ARG A 55 10.35 18.45 -19.45
N LEU A 56 10.96 19.63 -19.60
CA LEU A 56 11.22 20.23 -20.91
C LEU A 56 12.19 19.39 -21.75
N LEU A 57 13.26 18.87 -21.14
CA LEU A 57 14.21 17.98 -21.82
C LEU A 57 13.51 16.75 -22.41
N LEU A 58 12.50 16.22 -21.70
CA LEU A 58 11.78 15.01 -22.07
C LEU A 58 10.48 15.27 -22.83
N GLU A 59 10.15 16.50 -23.24
CA GLU A 59 8.87 16.83 -23.89
C GLU A 59 8.68 16.05 -25.18
N ASP A 60 9.58 16.17 -26.15
CA ASP A 60 9.51 15.47 -27.44
C ASP A 60 10.73 14.55 -27.60
N VAL A 61 10.63 13.32 -27.11
CA VAL A 61 11.77 12.41 -27.10
C VAL A 61 11.67 11.35 -28.19
N SER A 62 12.61 11.38 -29.14
CA SER A 62 12.90 10.32 -30.10
C SER A 62 13.98 9.36 -29.58
N VAL A 63 14.15 8.22 -30.25
CA VAL A 63 15.23 7.28 -29.96
C VAL A 63 16.60 7.96 -30.03
N THR A 64 16.81 8.80 -31.05
CA THR A 64 18.07 9.56 -31.21
C THR A 64 18.29 10.54 -30.06
N LYS A 65 17.24 11.25 -29.62
CA LYS A 65 17.32 12.17 -28.48
C LYS A 65 17.61 11.39 -27.19
N TRP A 66 16.95 10.23 -26.97
CA TRP A 66 17.24 9.37 -25.84
C TRP A 66 18.71 8.92 -25.80
N LYS A 67 19.26 8.45 -26.91
CA LYS A 67 20.69 8.05 -26.97
C LYS A 67 21.64 9.21 -26.62
N ARG A 68 21.30 10.43 -27.01
CA ARG A 68 22.09 11.61 -26.62
C ARG A 68 21.97 11.94 -25.13
N ILE A 69 20.75 11.85 -24.56
CA ILE A 69 20.51 12.10 -23.14
C ILE A 69 21.23 11.03 -22.29
N LEU A 70 21.14 9.78 -22.68
CA LEU A 70 21.72 8.66 -21.96
C LEU A 70 23.25 8.65 -22.00
N GLY A 71 23.86 9.08 -23.12
CA GLY A 71 25.31 9.03 -23.30
C GLY A 71 25.87 7.63 -23.06
N GLU A 72 26.81 7.49 -22.14
CA GLU A 72 27.44 6.23 -21.76
C GLU A 72 26.74 5.52 -20.57
N ASN A 73 25.67 6.10 -20.05
CA ASN A 73 24.96 5.51 -18.91
C ASN A 73 24.24 4.22 -19.31
N LYS A 74 24.21 3.28 -18.36
CA LYS A 74 23.54 1.97 -18.48
C LYS A 74 22.23 1.91 -17.70
N VAL A 75 22.06 2.80 -16.76
CA VAL A 75 20.86 2.89 -15.93
C VAL A 75 20.25 4.28 -16.08
N LEU A 76 18.95 4.34 -16.30
CA LEU A 76 18.16 5.56 -16.25
C LEU A 76 17.18 5.47 -15.08
N ILE A 77 17.27 6.40 -14.14
CA ILE A 77 16.31 6.55 -13.05
C ILE A 77 15.47 7.80 -13.29
N LEU A 78 14.16 7.62 -13.34
CA LEU A 78 13.16 8.68 -13.46
C LEU A 78 12.39 8.75 -12.15
N ASP A 79 12.80 9.65 -11.26
CA ASP A 79 12.08 9.87 -9.99
C ASP A 79 10.89 10.81 -10.22
N GLU A 80 9.80 10.64 -9.47
CA GLU A 80 8.51 11.36 -9.63
C GLU A 80 8.02 11.35 -11.09
N ALA A 81 8.15 10.18 -11.75
CA ALA A 81 7.93 10.00 -13.17
C ALA A 81 6.51 10.38 -13.65
N GLN A 82 5.51 10.35 -12.75
CA GLN A 82 4.13 10.79 -13.07
C GLN A 82 4.03 12.27 -13.47
N ARG A 83 5.04 13.09 -13.15
CA ARG A 83 5.09 14.50 -13.54
C ARG A 83 5.52 14.71 -14.99
N ILE A 84 6.01 13.66 -15.65
CA ILE A 84 6.48 13.69 -17.03
C ILE A 84 5.30 13.31 -17.94
N SER A 85 4.97 14.17 -18.90
CA SER A 85 3.92 13.90 -19.89
C SER A 85 4.22 12.63 -20.69
N ASP A 86 3.20 11.84 -21.02
CA ASP A 86 3.31 10.63 -21.85
C ASP A 86 4.41 9.65 -21.41
N ILE A 87 4.68 9.59 -20.10
CA ILE A 87 5.78 8.79 -19.56
C ILE A 87 5.72 7.33 -19.99
N GLY A 88 4.51 6.75 -20.11
CA GLY A 88 4.34 5.37 -20.54
C GLY A 88 4.89 5.11 -21.95
N LEU A 89 4.64 6.00 -22.90
CA LEU A 89 5.18 5.89 -24.27
C LEU A 89 6.69 6.08 -24.28
N LYS A 90 7.22 7.00 -23.49
CA LYS A 90 8.65 7.27 -23.36
C LYS A 90 9.40 6.07 -22.78
N LEU A 91 8.86 5.46 -21.73
CA LEU A 91 9.42 4.23 -21.14
C LEU A 91 9.36 3.06 -22.12
N LYS A 92 8.24 2.90 -22.85
CA LYS A 92 8.11 1.88 -23.89
C LYS A 92 9.16 2.06 -24.97
N LEU A 93 9.36 3.29 -25.44
CA LEU A 93 10.33 3.59 -26.48
C LEU A 93 11.76 3.15 -26.10
N ILE A 94 12.19 3.44 -24.85
CA ILE A 94 13.49 2.99 -24.37
C ILE A 94 13.54 1.47 -24.28
N THR A 95 12.54 0.86 -23.62
CA THR A 95 12.52 -0.58 -23.37
C THR A 95 12.52 -1.40 -24.67
N ASP A 96 11.84 -0.93 -25.72
CA ASP A 96 11.75 -1.61 -27.02
C ASP A 96 12.94 -1.31 -27.96
N GLN A 97 13.51 -0.10 -27.91
CA GLN A 97 14.48 0.36 -28.89
C GLN A 97 15.93 0.51 -28.37
N ILE A 98 16.10 0.46 -27.04
CA ILE A 98 17.43 0.60 -26.40
C ILE A 98 17.53 -0.43 -25.26
N PRO A 99 17.48 -1.74 -25.58
CA PRO A 99 17.33 -2.81 -24.59
C PRO A 99 18.55 -2.97 -23.63
N GLU A 100 19.69 -2.36 -23.97
CA GLU A 100 20.88 -2.31 -23.13
C GLU A 100 20.74 -1.40 -21.91
N ILE A 101 19.71 -0.54 -21.88
CA ILE A 101 19.48 0.39 -20.78
C ILE A 101 18.46 -0.19 -19.80
N GLN A 102 18.84 -0.25 -18.52
CA GLN A 102 17.90 -0.51 -17.45
C GLN A 102 17.18 0.77 -17.09
N VAL A 103 15.87 0.79 -17.31
CA VAL A 103 15.02 1.90 -16.87
C VAL A 103 14.36 1.58 -15.55
N VAL A 104 14.42 2.53 -14.62
CA VAL A 104 13.71 2.49 -13.34
C VAL A 104 12.92 3.77 -13.19
N ALA A 105 11.61 3.67 -13.02
CA ALA A 105 10.74 4.81 -12.79
C ALA A 105 10.10 4.69 -11.40
N SER A 106 10.12 5.77 -10.63
CA SER A 106 9.42 5.83 -9.35
C SER A 106 8.28 6.85 -9.38
N GLY A 107 7.26 6.62 -8.53
CA GLY A 107 6.14 7.54 -8.40
C GLY A 107 5.35 7.33 -7.12
N SER A 108 4.73 8.42 -6.65
CA SER A 108 3.99 8.45 -5.39
C SER A 108 2.53 8.00 -5.52
N SER A 109 2.00 7.94 -6.73
CA SER A 109 0.61 7.59 -6.99
C SER A 109 0.51 6.47 -8.03
N ALA A 110 -0.13 5.37 -7.63
CA ALA A 110 -0.49 4.32 -8.58
C ALA A 110 -1.44 4.83 -9.67
N PHE A 111 -2.22 5.89 -9.38
CA PHE A 111 -3.19 6.41 -10.30
C PHE A 111 -2.56 7.17 -11.48
N GLU A 112 -1.71 8.16 -11.20
CA GLU A 112 -1.10 8.95 -12.26
C GLU A 112 -0.13 8.10 -13.08
N LEU A 113 0.79 7.41 -12.40
CA LEU A 113 1.80 6.61 -13.06
C LEU A 113 1.21 5.34 -13.71
N ALA A 114 0.36 4.59 -12.99
CA ALA A 114 -0.20 3.35 -13.51
C ALA A 114 -1.15 3.57 -14.68
N ASN A 115 -1.99 4.61 -14.68
CA ASN A 115 -2.89 4.87 -15.80
C ASN A 115 -2.14 5.30 -17.08
N GLN A 116 -1.06 6.09 -16.93
CA GLN A 116 -0.22 6.47 -18.07
C GLN A 116 0.61 5.30 -18.62
N ILE A 117 0.91 4.30 -17.78
CA ILE A 117 1.84 3.21 -18.07
C ILE A 117 1.13 1.87 -18.38
N LYS A 118 -0.11 1.66 -17.93
CA LYS A 118 -0.77 0.35 -18.04
C LYS A 118 -0.78 -0.19 -19.46
N GLU A 119 -1.29 0.58 -20.41
CA GLU A 119 -1.41 0.15 -21.80
C GLU A 119 -0.05 0.11 -22.52
N PRO A 120 0.77 1.17 -22.50
CA PRO A 120 2.05 1.17 -23.21
C PRO A 120 3.04 0.12 -22.75
N LEU A 121 3.10 -0.20 -21.44
CA LEU A 121 4.08 -1.12 -20.84
C LEU A 121 3.53 -2.51 -20.50
N THR A 122 2.40 -2.91 -21.07
CA THR A 122 1.90 -4.28 -20.91
C THR A 122 2.96 -5.30 -21.33
N GLY A 123 3.34 -6.21 -20.42
CA GLY A 123 4.38 -7.22 -20.62
C GLY A 123 5.82 -6.71 -20.54
N ARG A 124 6.06 -5.39 -20.48
CA ARG A 124 7.37 -4.72 -20.53
C ARG A 124 7.84 -4.14 -19.20
N LYS A 125 7.16 -4.45 -18.10
CA LYS A 125 7.50 -3.91 -16.78
C LYS A 125 7.55 -4.98 -15.70
N TRP A 126 8.36 -4.71 -14.67
CA TRP A 126 8.24 -5.26 -13.34
C TRP A 126 7.72 -4.17 -12.43
N GLU A 127 6.64 -4.43 -11.71
CA GLU A 127 6.02 -3.45 -10.82
C GLU A 127 6.23 -3.87 -9.36
N PHE A 128 6.77 -2.94 -8.58
CA PHE A 128 7.04 -3.12 -7.15
C PHE A 128 6.34 -2.03 -6.35
N GLN A 129 5.73 -2.42 -5.27
CA GLN A 129 5.06 -1.50 -4.35
C GLN A 129 5.86 -1.38 -3.06
N LEU A 130 6.30 -0.16 -2.74
CA LEU A 130 6.98 0.14 -1.49
C LEU A 130 5.98 0.70 -0.49
N PHE A 131 5.74 -0.04 0.58
CA PHE A 131 4.89 0.37 1.69
C PHE A 131 5.68 1.17 2.76
N PRO A 132 5.03 1.78 3.76
CA PRO A 132 5.68 2.11 5.02
C PRO A 132 6.50 0.92 5.53
N ILE A 133 7.48 1.14 6.38
CA ILE A 133 8.31 0.06 6.93
C ILE A 133 7.39 -1.04 7.47
N SER A 134 7.79 -2.30 7.35
CA SER A 134 7.02 -3.42 7.91
C SER A 134 7.56 -3.84 9.27
N PHE A 135 6.73 -4.53 10.04
CA PHE A 135 7.14 -5.19 11.29
C PHE A 135 8.40 -6.06 11.05
N ALA A 136 8.39 -6.89 10.01
CA ALA A 136 9.50 -7.77 9.70
C ALA A 136 10.79 -7.02 9.30
N GLU A 137 10.70 -5.87 8.63
CA GLU A 137 11.86 -5.02 8.35
C GLU A 137 12.42 -4.37 9.62
N MET A 138 11.56 -3.98 10.58
CA MET A 138 12.00 -3.47 11.87
C MET A 138 12.57 -4.56 12.76
N GLU A 139 11.95 -5.72 12.78
CA GLU A 139 12.50 -6.91 13.47
C GLU A 139 13.89 -7.26 12.95
N ALA A 140 14.09 -7.27 11.65
CA ALA A 140 15.40 -7.48 11.04
C ALA A 140 16.42 -6.36 11.36
N HIS A 141 15.93 -5.15 11.64
CA HIS A 141 16.79 -3.98 11.92
C HIS A 141 17.32 -3.96 13.33
N HIS A 142 16.51 -4.22 14.35
CA HIS A 142 16.90 -4.09 15.76
C HIS A 142 16.52 -5.28 16.64
N GLY A 143 16.00 -6.35 16.05
CA GLY A 143 15.66 -7.60 16.72
C GLY A 143 14.23 -7.68 17.22
N PHE A 144 13.71 -8.92 17.30
CA PHE A 144 12.35 -9.23 17.71
C PHE A 144 11.96 -8.63 19.07
N VAL A 145 12.80 -8.80 20.09
CA VAL A 145 12.49 -8.35 21.45
C VAL A 145 12.23 -6.86 21.53
N GLU A 146 13.03 -6.07 20.81
CA GLU A 146 12.89 -4.62 20.79
C GLU A 146 11.63 -4.20 20.03
N GLU A 147 11.36 -4.79 18.87
CA GLU A 147 10.16 -4.45 18.11
C GLU A 147 8.89 -4.93 18.81
N HIS A 148 8.91 -6.12 19.44
CA HIS A 148 7.78 -6.64 20.20
C HIS A 148 7.40 -5.74 21.39
N LYS A 149 8.38 -5.17 22.09
CA LYS A 149 8.12 -4.19 23.17
C LYS A 149 7.41 -2.94 22.67
N ARG A 150 7.67 -2.56 21.43
CA ARG A 150 7.08 -1.36 20.80
C ARG A 150 5.72 -1.60 20.13
N LEU A 151 5.15 -2.80 20.25
CA LEU A 151 3.90 -3.15 19.57
C LEU A 151 2.76 -2.17 19.86
N SER A 152 2.60 -1.72 21.11
CA SER A 152 1.57 -0.73 21.47
C SER A 152 1.82 0.63 20.80
N GLU A 153 3.07 1.07 20.74
CA GLU A 153 3.50 2.28 20.03
C GLU A 153 3.21 2.16 18.53
N ARG A 154 3.54 1.02 17.91
CA ARG A 154 3.28 0.75 16.51
C ARG A 154 1.79 0.73 16.14
N LEU A 155 0.95 0.22 17.02
CA LEU A 155 -0.50 0.26 16.83
C LEU A 155 -1.06 1.69 16.86
N ILE A 156 -0.40 2.61 17.56
CA ILE A 156 -0.81 4.03 17.65
C ILE A 156 -0.19 4.86 16.54
N TYR A 157 1.13 4.74 16.31
CA TYR A 157 1.89 5.66 15.46
C TYR A 157 2.33 5.06 14.12
N GLY A 158 2.14 3.75 13.91
CA GLY A 158 2.46 3.08 12.63
C GLY A 158 3.94 2.98 12.33
N TYR A 159 4.25 2.93 11.00
CA TYR A 159 5.56 2.58 10.49
C TYR A 159 6.08 3.50 9.40
N TYR A 160 5.58 4.72 9.29
CA TYR A 160 6.20 5.66 8.35
C TYR A 160 7.67 5.91 8.74
N PRO A 161 8.61 5.93 7.77
CA PRO A 161 10.04 6.09 8.07
C PRO A 161 10.35 7.32 8.94
N GLU A 162 9.70 8.45 8.67
CA GLU A 162 9.89 9.67 9.43
C GLU A 162 9.42 9.53 10.87
N VAL A 163 8.28 8.88 11.10
CA VAL A 163 7.74 8.58 12.43
C VAL A 163 8.69 7.66 13.21
N VAL A 164 9.19 6.61 12.58
CA VAL A 164 10.12 5.65 13.22
C VAL A 164 11.45 6.29 13.61
N ASN A 165 11.92 7.29 12.82
CA ASN A 165 13.20 7.95 13.03
C ASN A 165 13.14 9.13 14.01
N HIS A 166 11.95 9.62 14.41
CA HIS A 166 11.77 10.74 15.34
C HIS A 166 10.97 10.33 16.58
N PRO A 167 11.55 9.47 17.44
CA PRO A 167 10.86 9.06 18.68
C PRO A 167 10.63 10.27 19.59
N GLY A 168 9.39 10.38 20.08
CA GLY A 168 8.92 11.51 20.89
C GLY A 168 8.22 12.63 20.09
N GLU A 169 8.32 12.63 18.76
CA GLU A 169 7.69 13.60 17.85
C GLU A 169 6.65 12.95 16.94
N GLU A 170 6.29 11.67 17.18
CA GLU A 170 5.47 10.85 16.27
C GLU A 170 4.15 11.50 15.90
N ARG A 171 3.51 12.16 16.89
CA ARG A 171 2.23 12.84 16.68
C ARG A 171 2.35 14.02 15.73
N ASP A 172 3.36 14.84 15.91
CA ASP A 172 3.56 16.04 15.09
C ASP A 172 3.96 15.66 13.67
N VAL A 173 4.86 14.68 13.53
CA VAL A 173 5.24 14.12 12.23
C VAL A 173 4.02 13.55 11.50
N LEU A 174 3.19 12.74 12.17
CA LEU A 174 1.98 12.16 11.57
C LEU A 174 0.95 13.21 11.17
N SER A 175 0.79 14.25 11.98
CA SER A 175 -0.14 15.35 11.64
C SER A 175 0.32 16.06 10.37
N GLN A 176 1.61 16.39 10.24
CA GLN A 176 2.19 16.98 9.02
C GLN A 176 2.11 16.04 7.81
N LEU A 177 2.33 14.74 8.02
CA LEU A 177 2.16 13.72 6.99
C LEU A 177 0.73 13.70 6.47
N ALA A 178 -0.27 13.58 7.35
CA ALA A 178 -1.68 13.52 6.98
C ALA A 178 -2.12 14.77 6.22
N ASP A 179 -1.71 15.96 6.67
CA ASP A 179 -1.98 17.22 5.98
C ASP A 179 -1.33 17.26 4.59
N SER A 180 -0.06 16.85 4.48
CA SER A 180 0.66 16.80 3.20
C SER A 180 0.00 15.85 2.21
N PHE A 181 -0.45 14.68 2.65
CA PHE A 181 -1.16 13.72 1.81
C PHE A 181 -2.49 14.27 1.31
N LEU A 182 -3.29 14.82 2.22
CA LEU A 182 -4.58 15.40 1.88
C LEU A 182 -4.43 16.53 0.86
N PHE A 183 -3.47 17.45 1.07
CA PHE A 183 -3.32 18.62 0.23
C PHE A 183 -2.59 18.35 -1.09
N LYS A 184 -1.51 17.57 -1.10
CA LYS A 184 -0.67 17.42 -2.31
C LYS A 184 -1.08 16.28 -3.24
N ASP A 185 -1.53 15.14 -2.69
CA ASP A 185 -1.82 13.98 -3.52
C ASP A 185 -3.29 13.87 -3.91
N ILE A 186 -4.18 14.41 -3.08
CA ILE A 186 -5.62 14.25 -3.27
C ILE A 186 -6.26 15.53 -3.77
N LEU A 187 -5.99 16.69 -3.15
CA LEU A 187 -6.68 17.94 -3.47
C LEU A 187 -6.16 18.63 -4.73
N MET A 188 -4.91 18.39 -5.12
CA MET A 188 -4.37 18.91 -6.39
C MET A 188 -4.96 18.20 -7.63
N TRP A 189 -5.79 17.20 -7.44
CA TRP A 189 -6.50 16.59 -8.54
C TRP A 189 -7.62 17.50 -9.04
N GLU A 190 -7.50 17.97 -10.25
CA GLU A 190 -8.48 18.81 -10.93
C GLU A 190 -9.90 18.23 -10.98
N ARG A 191 -10.07 16.95 -10.64
CA ARG A 191 -11.35 16.22 -10.66
C ARG A 191 -12.10 16.23 -9.33
N ILE A 192 -11.48 16.69 -8.23
CA ILE A 192 -12.15 16.74 -6.93
C ILE A 192 -12.88 18.06 -6.78
N LYS A 193 -14.18 18.02 -7.05
CA LYS A 193 -15.05 19.20 -6.96
C LYS A 193 -15.34 19.64 -5.52
N LYS A 194 -15.19 18.76 -4.53
CA LYS A 194 -15.56 18.98 -3.13
C LYS A 194 -14.53 18.36 -2.18
N PRO A 195 -13.37 19.01 -1.98
CA PRO A 195 -12.27 18.50 -1.14
C PRO A 195 -12.68 18.20 0.30
N GLU A 196 -13.52 19.05 0.89
CA GLU A 196 -14.01 18.89 2.25
C GLU A 196 -14.83 17.61 2.46
N LYS A 197 -15.55 17.18 1.43
CA LYS A 197 -16.32 15.93 1.49
C LYS A 197 -15.43 14.70 1.41
N LEU A 198 -14.34 14.78 0.68
CA LEU A 198 -13.33 13.70 0.66
C LEU A 198 -12.65 13.53 2.03
N THR A 199 -12.31 14.64 2.68
CA THR A 199 -11.79 14.62 4.05
C THR A 199 -12.78 13.99 5.03
N ARG A 200 -14.06 14.37 4.95
CA ARG A 200 -15.13 13.75 5.76
C ARG A 200 -15.31 12.27 5.46
N LEU A 201 -15.24 11.87 4.18
CA LEU A 201 -15.26 10.45 3.81
C LEU A 201 -14.11 9.70 4.46
N LEU A 202 -12.89 10.21 4.37
CA LEU A 202 -11.70 9.59 4.93
C LEU A 202 -11.81 9.47 6.47
N GLN A 203 -12.32 10.48 7.16
CA GLN A 203 -12.62 10.43 8.59
C GLN A 203 -13.68 9.37 8.92
N ALA A 204 -14.78 9.31 8.15
CA ALA A 204 -15.80 8.28 8.33
C ALA A 204 -15.26 6.86 8.16
N LEU A 205 -14.39 6.65 7.17
CA LEU A 205 -13.68 5.38 6.96
C LEU A 205 -12.71 5.06 8.11
N ALA A 206 -12.02 6.06 8.65
CA ALA A 206 -11.10 5.89 9.79
C ALA A 206 -11.84 5.48 11.08
N PHE A 207 -13.05 6.00 11.31
CA PHE A 207 -13.90 5.56 12.42
C PHE A 207 -14.47 4.15 12.23
N GLN A 208 -14.64 3.69 10.98
CA GLN A 208 -15.24 2.41 10.64
C GLN A 208 -14.19 1.37 10.16
N VAL A 209 -12.91 1.56 10.52
CA VAL A 209 -11.83 0.65 10.09
C VAL A 209 -12.16 -0.80 10.50
N GLY A 210 -11.97 -1.75 9.58
CA GLY A 210 -12.29 -3.17 9.78
C GLY A 210 -13.79 -3.51 9.77
N SER A 211 -14.67 -2.52 9.65
CA SER A 211 -16.12 -2.75 9.55
C SER A 211 -16.57 -2.83 8.09
N GLU A 212 -17.69 -3.50 7.86
CA GLU A 212 -18.33 -3.47 6.54
C GLU A 212 -18.91 -2.08 6.24
N VAL A 213 -18.49 -1.49 5.14
CA VAL A 213 -18.97 -0.18 4.69
C VAL A 213 -19.99 -0.30 3.57
N SER A 214 -21.05 0.51 3.65
CA SER A 214 -22.03 0.73 2.60
C SER A 214 -21.79 2.09 1.95
N TYR A 215 -21.59 2.11 0.64
CA TYR A 215 -21.39 3.37 -0.08
C TYR A 215 -22.64 4.26 -0.01
N HIS A 216 -23.83 3.66 0.10
CA HIS A 216 -25.05 4.39 0.30
C HIS A 216 -25.11 5.10 1.66
N GLU A 217 -24.79 4.39 2.75
CA GLU A 217 -24.74 4.96 4.11
C GLU A 217 -23.68 6.06 4.21
N LEU A 218 -22.48 5.81 3.67
CA LEU A 218 -21.43 6.83 3.60
C LEU A 218 -21.90 8.04 2.81
N GLY A 219 -22.53 7.84 1.64
CA GLY A 219 -23.06 8.91 0.82
C GLY A 219 -24.08 9.78 1.55
N GLN A 220 -24.96 9.17 2.35
CA GLN A 220 -25.92 9.91 3.19
C GLN A 220 -25.21 10.75 4.27
N ILE A 221 -24.19 10.20 4.96
CA ILE A 221 -23.44 10.90 6.01
C ILE A 221 -22.72 12.14 5.47
N ILE A 222 -22.15 12.05 4.26
CA ILE A 222 -21.32 13.12 3.67
C ILE A 222 -22.02 13.90 2.57
N ASP A 223 -23.27 13.61 2.29
CA ASP A 223 -24.09 14.21 1.24
C ASP A 223 -23.42 14.11 -0.15
N LEU A 224 -23.18 12.87 -0.57
CA LEU A 224 -22.67 12.48 -1.88
C LEU A 224 -23.46 11.29 -2.44
N ASP A 225 -23.52 11.19 -3.76
CA ASP A 225 -24.08 10.01 -4.43
C ASP A 225 -23.11 8.81 -4.34
N ASN A 226 -23.64 7.60 -4.51
CA ASN A 226 -22.90 6.35 -4.37
C ASN A 226 -21.70 6.25 -5.34
N GLN A 227 -21.86 6.75 -6.57
CA GLN A 227 -20.82 6.69 -7.59
C GLN A 227 -19.64 7.60 -7.21
N THR A 228 -19.92 8.78 -6.67
CA THR A 228 -18.91 9.71 -6.20
C THR A 228 -18.17 9.14 -4.98
N VAL A 229 -18.87 8.48 -4.04
CA VAL A 229 -18.26 7.76 -2.91
C VAL A 229 -17.31 6.65 -3.42
N GLU A 230 -17.76 5.84 -4.37
CA GLU A 230 -16.94 4.77 -4.95
C GLU A 230 -15.69 5.33 -5.66
N ASN A 231 -15.84 6.40 -6.41
CA ASN A 231 -14.73 7.07 -7.08
C ASN A 231 -13.71 7.62 -6.06
N TYR A 232 -14.18 8.22 -4.97
CA TYR A 232 -13.30 8.74 -3.92
C TYR A 232 -12.57 7.60 -3.16
N ILE A 233 -13.26 6.51 -2.84
CA ILE A 233 -12.63 5.33 -2.24
C ILE A 233 -11.57 4.74 -3.20
N THR A 234 -11.87 4.66 -4.48
CA THR A 234 -10.91 4.18 -5.49
C THR A 234 -9.69 5.08 -5.56
N LEU A 235 -9.89 6.39 -5.45
CA LEU A 235 -8.79 7.35 -5.38
C LEU A 235 -7.92 7.15 -4.13
N LEU A 236 -8.54 7.02 -2.97
CA LEU A 236 -7.82 6.76 -1.71
C LEU A 236 -7.03 5.44 -1.74
N GLU A 237 -7.50 4.43 -2.45
CA GLU A 237 -6.73 3.20 -2.69
C GLU A 237 -5.53 3.43 -3.61
N GLN A 238 -5.72 4.20 -4.66
CA GLN A 238 -4.66 4.50 -5.63
C GLN A 238 -3.57 5.40 -5.07
N THR A 239 -3.87 6.16 -4.01
CA THR A 239 -2.88 6.93 -3.24
C THR A 239 -2.28 6.13 -2.07
N PHE A 240 -2.61 4.85 -1.94
CA PHE A 240 -2.10 3.96 -0.89
C PHE A 240 -2.41 4.41 0.55
N ILE A 241 -3.52 5.07 0.76
CA ILE A 241 -4.01 5.40 2.11
C ILE A 241 -4.80 4.24 2.67
N ILE A 242 -5.72 3.70 1.87
CA ILE A 242 -6.60 2.59 2.23
C ILE A 242 -6.51 1.46 1.21
N PHE A 243 -7.06 0.32 1.57
CA PHE A 243 -7.35 -0.77 0.64
C PHE A 243 -8.66 -1.46 1.02
N ARG A 244 -9.33 -2.02 0.02
CA ARG A 244 -10.56 -2.80 0.20
C ARG A 244 -10.23 -4.27 0.41
N LEU A 245 -10.93 -4.90 1.35
CA LEU A 245 -10.99 -6.34 1.46
C LEU A 245 -12.40 -6.79 1.00
N PRO A 246 -12.51 -7.55 -0.09
CA PRO A 246 -13.80 -8.03 -0.58
C PRO A 246 -14.34 -9.19 0.26
N PRO A 247 -15.64 -9.42 0.27
CA PRO A 247 -16.23 -10.61 0.87
C PRO A 247 -15.95 -11.85 0.01
N LEU A 248 -15.67 -12.99 0.63
CA LEU A 248 -15.60 -14.26 -0.05
C LEU A 248 -16.97 -14.63 -0.61
N SER A 249 -17.08 -14.79 -1.92
CA SER A 249 -18.31 -15.20 -2.59
C SER A 249 -18.00 -16.03 -3.83
N ARG A 250 -18.65 -17.17 -3.95
CA ARG A 250 -18.59 -17.97 -5.19
C ARG A 250 -19.52 -17.46 -6.29
N ASN A 251 -20.32 -16.42 -6.00
CA ASN A 251 -21.27 -15.85 -6.95
C ASN A 251 -20.92 -14.37 -7.22
N LEU A 252 -20.20 -14.11 -8.34
CA LEU A 252 -19.76 -12.79 -8.78
C LEU A 252 -20.88 -11.72 -8.81
N ARG A 253 -22.12 -12.10 -9.20
CA ARG A 253 -23.25 -11.15 -9.24
C ARG A 253 -23.68 -10.68 -7.84
N LYS A 254 -23.55 -11.55 -6.83
CA LYS A 254 -23.84 -11.22 -5.43
C LYS A 254 -22.65 -10.48 -4.78
N GLU A 255 -21.43 -10.78 -5.20
CA GLU A 255 -20.19 -10.16 -4.70
C GLU A 255 -20.13 -8.67 -5.05
N LEU A 256 -20.46 -8.28 -6.27
CA LEU A 256 -20.45 -6.88 -6.71
C LEU A 256 -21.43 -5.97 -5.93
N LYS A 257 -22.45 -6.54 -5.29
CA LYS A 257 -23.47 -5.82 -4.50
C LYS A 257 -23.21 -5.85 -2.99
N ARG A 258 -22.19 -6.59 -2.52
CA ARG A 258 -21.91 -6.75 -1.09
C ARG A 258 -21.08 -5.59 -0.54
N LYS A 259 -21.27 -5.30 0.73
CA LYS A 259 -20.43 -4.40 1.52
C LYS A 259 -18.98 -4.90 1.50
N ARG A 260 -18.03 -4.00 1.61
CA ARG A 260 -16.59 -4.30 1.68
C ARG A 260 -16.04 -3.81 3.01
N LYS A 261 -15.02 -4.48 3.55
CA LYS A 261 -14.23 -3.94 4.64
C LYS A 261 -13.15 -3.02 4.07
N ILE A 262 -12.86 -1.94 4.78
CA ILE A 262 -11.82 -0.97 4.40
C ILE A 262 -10.79 -0.91 5.51
N TYR A 263 -9.52 -1.02 5.10
CA TYR A 263 -8.37 -0.97 5.97
C TYR A 263 -7.41 0.13 5.51
N PHE A 264 -6.61 0.62 6.44
CA PHE A 264 -5.53 1.57 6.18
C PHE A 264 -4.21 0.82 6.03
N TYR A 265 -3.36 1.27 5.13
CA TYR A 265 -2.01 0.73 4.98
C TYR A 265 -1.12 0.98 6.20
N ASP A 266 -1.49 1.95 7.05
CA ASP A 266 -0.75 2.31 8.26
C ASP A 266 -1.70 2.85 9.34
N ASN A 267 -1.55 2.32 10.57
CA ASN A 267 -2.38 2.73 11.71
C ASN A 267 -2.12 4.18 12.12
N GLY A 268 -0.87 4.65 12.04
CA GLY A 268 -0.52 6.01 12.39
C GLY A 268 -1.23 7.03 11.52
N MET A 269 -1.27 6.80 10.21
CA MET A 269 -2.04 7.61 9.27
C MET A 269 -3.54 7.61 9.59
N ARG A 270 -4.12 6.43 9.88
CA ARG A 270 -5.52 6.34 10.29
C ARG A 270 -5.79 7.16 11.56
N ASN A 271 -4.91 7.07 12.54
CA ASN A 271 -5.05 7.77 13.80
C ASN A 271 -4.84 9.29 13.65
N ALA A 272 -3.95 9.73 12.78
CA ALA A 272 -3.73 11.13 12.45
C ALA A 272 -4.98 11.79 11.83
N ILE A 273 -5.63 11.10 10.90
CA ILE A 273 -6.85 11.58 10.22
C ILE A 273 -7.97 11.93 11.19
N ILE A 274 -8.08 11.20 12.31
CA ILE A 274 -9.10 11.44 13.35
C ILE A 274 -8.50 12.00 14.65
N ALA A 275 -7.24 12.42 14.63
CA ALA A 275 -6.51 13.00 15.76
C ALA A 275 -6.56 12.15 17.04
N GLN A 276 -6.48 10.82 16.92
CA GLN A 276 -6.65 9.88 18.03
C GLN A 276 -5.35 9.15 18.37
N PHE A 277 -4.55 9.71 19.29
CA PHE A 277 -3.25 9.18 19.73
C PHE A 277 -3.23 8.76 21.21
N GLN A 278 -4.40 8.47 21.78
CA GLN A 278 -4.47 8.01 23.16
C GLN A 278 -3.79 6.63 23.32
N PRO A 279 -3.21 6.35 24.51
CA PRO A 279 -2.73 5.02 24.87
C PRO A 279 -3.80 3.94 24.69
N LEU A 280 -3.39 2.72 24.34
CA LEU A 280 -4.32 1.62 24.02
C LEU A 280 -5.28 1.31 25.15
N GLU A 281 -4.86 1.47 26.40
CA GLU A 281 -5.66 1.20 27.61
C GLU A 281 -6.88 2.13 27.73
N LEU A 282 -6.82 3.31 27.10
CA LEU A 282 -7.89 4.31 27.11
C LEU A 282 -8.76 4.26 25.85
N ARG A 283 -8.50 3.30 24.94
CA ARG A 283 -9.18 3.19 23.65
C ARG A 283 -10.20 2.07 23.62
N GLN A 284 -11.30 2.30 22.91
CA GLN A 284 -12.34 1.31 22.68
C GLN A 284 -12.17 0.55 21.35
N ASP A 285 -11.33 1.07 20.45
CA ASP A 285 -11.12 0.55 19.08
C ASP A 285 -9.86 -0.32 18.95
N VAL A 286 -9.27 -0.79 20.04
CA VAL A 286 -8.03 -1.58 20.03
C VAL A 286 -8.16 -2.84 19.17
N GLY A 287 -9.31 -3.51 19.19
CA GLY A 287 -9.57 -4.68 18.34
C GLY A 287 -9.51 -4.36 16.86
N ALA A 288 -10.11 -3.25 16.44
CA ALA A 288 -10.10 -2.78 15.04
C ALA A 288 -8.70 -2.32 14.61
N LEU A 289 -7.94 -1.64 15.49
CA LEU A 289 -6.54 -1.29 15.22
C LEU A 289 -5.65 -2.52 15.06
N TRP A 290 -5.86 -3.52 15.88
CA TRP A 290 -5.15 -4.81 15.84
C TRP A 290 -5.41 -5.53 14.51
N GLU A 291 -6.68 -5.66 14.14
CA GLU A 291 -7.09 -6.27 12.88
C GLU A 291 -6.52 -5.52 11.68
N ASN A 292 -6.63 -4.18 11.67
CA ASN A 292 -6.06 -3.34 10.60
C ASN A 292 -4.54 -3.52 10.48
N TRP A 293 -3.83 -3.49 11.60
CA TRP A 293 -2.39 -3.67 11.63
C TRP A 293 -1.98 -5.03 11.09
N LEU A 294 -2.57 -6.11 11.60
CA LEU A 294 -2.28 -7.47 11.16
C LEU A 294 -2.49 -7.64 9.65
N ILE A 295 -3.65 -7.22 9.13
CA ILE A 295 -3.98 -7.39 7.71
C ILE A 295 -3.07 -6.51 6.84
N SER A 296 -2.73 -5.30 7.29
CA SER A 296 -1.80 -4.44 6.56
C SER A 296 -0.38 -5.01 6.53
N GLU A 297 0.13 -5.53 7.66
CA GLU A 297 1.44 -6.19 7.73
C GLU A 297 1.48 -7.47 6.88
N ARG A 298 0.42 -8.29 6.93
CA ARG A 298 0.32 -9.48 6.09
C ARG A 298 0.34 -9.14 4.60
N LYS A 299 -0.34 -8.09 4.20
CA LYS A 299 -0.33 -7.59 2.83
C LYS A 299 1.09 -7.18 2.38
N LYS A 300 1.85 -6.51 3.26
CA LYS A 300 3.27 -6.18 3.01
C LYS A 300 4.11 -7.45 2.85
N THR A 301 3.97 -8.41 3.77
CA THR A 301 4.68 -9.70 3.73
C THR A 301 4.42 -10.45 2.44
N LEU A 302 3.17 -10.67 2.06
CA LEU A 302 2.80 -11.35 0.81
C LEU A 302 3.43 -10.67 -0.40
N HIS A 303 3.36 -9.33 -0.45
CA HIS A 303 3.96 -8.56 -1.55
C HIS A 303 5.48 -8.69 -1.57
N TYR A 304 6.16 -8.54 -0.44
CA TYR A 304 7.63 -8.59 -0.36
C TYR A 304 8.20 -9.98 -0.59
N GLN A 305 7.47 -11.02 -0.25
CA GLN A 305 7.83 -12.40 -0.56
C GLN A 305 7.45 -12.82 -1.99
N GLY A 306 6.62 -12.04 -2.69
CA GLY A 306 6.14 -12.38 -4.04
C GLY A 306 5.07 -13.46 -4.04
N ILE A 307 4.37 -13.62 -2.93
CA ILE A 307 3.27 -14.56 -2.80
C ILE A 307 2.01 -13.94 -3.39
N HIS A 308 1.42 -14.63 -4.37
CA HIS A 308 0.14 -14.23 -4.95
C HIS A 308 -0.99 -14.95 -4.21
N ALA A 309 -1.79 -14.20 -3.47
CA ALA A 309 -2.97 -14.70 -2.78
C ALA A 309 -4.18 -13.83 -3.09
N ASN A 310 -5.33 -14.44 -3.31
CA ASN A 310 -6.60 -13.74 -3.26
C ASN A 310 -6.99 -13.59 -1.79
N THR A 311 -7.38 -12.40 -1.38
CA THR A 311 -7.67 -12.12 0.02
C THR A 311 -9.10 -11.65 0.20
N PHE A 312 -9.77 -12.16 1.23
CA PHE A 312 -11.19 -11.94 1.48
C PHE A 312 -11.45 -11.85 2.99
N PHE A 313 -12.63 -11.37 3.35
CA PHE A 313 -13.30 -11.70 4.61
C PHE A 313 -14.54 -12.55 4.31
N TRP A 314 -15.12 -13.18 5.32
CA TRP A 314 -16.36 -13.90 5.15
C TRP A 314 -17.35 -13.54 6.25
N ARG A 315 -18.63 -13.32 5.88
CA ARG A 315 -19.67 -13.00 6.83
C ARG A 315 -21.04 -13.48 6.33
N THR A 316 -21.86 -13.99 7.27
CA THR A 316 -23.25 -14.37 7.02
C THR A 316 -24.23 -13.28 7.43
N GLN A 317 -25.50 -13.46 7.07
CA GLN A 317 -26.60 -12.59 7.57
C GLN A 317 -26.78 -12.71 9.09
N ASP A 318 -26.50 -13.89 9.65
CA ASP A 318 -26.57 -14.18 11.09
C ASP A 318 -25.32 -13.69 11.86
N GLN A 319 -24.53 -12.79 11.27
CA GLN A 319 -23.35 -12.17 11.87
C GLN A 319 -22.21 -13.12 12.23
N GLN A 320 -22.18 -14.33 11.67
CA GLN A 320 -21.01 -15.20 11.75
C GLN A 320 -19.92 -14.66 10.81
N GLU A 321 -18.68 -14.59 11.26
CA GLU A 321 -17.62 -13.90 10.56
C GLU A 321 -16.30 -14.71 10.61
N ILE A 322 -15.47 -14.55 9.56
CA ILE A 322 -14.05 -14.85 9.53
C ILE A 322 -13.35 -13.56 9.13
N ASP A 323 -12.44 -13.10 9.96
CA ASP A 323 -11.82 -11.77 9.82
C ASP A 323 -10.99 -11.65 8.54
N TYR A 324 -10.21 -12.69 8.19
CA TYR A 324 -9.34 -12.67 7.03
C TYR A 324 -9.18 -14.07 6.41
N ILE A 325 -9.14 -14.15 5.10
CA ILE A 325 -8.99 -15.39 4.33
C ILE A 325 -7.97 -15.17 3.23
N GLU A 326 -7.04 -16.10 3.07
CA GLU A 326 -6.14 -16.20 1.92
C GLU A 326 -6.49 -17.43 1.10
N GLU A 327 -6.65 -17.25 -0.21
CA GLU A 327 -6.78 -18.33 -1.17
C GLU A 327 -5.57 -18.30 -2.12
N ARG A 328 -4.78 -19.35 -2.10
CA ARG A 328 -3.58 -19.51 -2.94
C ARG A 328 -3.32 -20.97 -3.24
N ASP A 329 -2.83 -21.27 -4.41
CA ASP A 329 -2.47 -22.64 -4.86
C ASP A 329 -3.58 -23.68 -4.62
N GLY A 330 -4.86 -23.25 -4.75
CA GLY A 330 -6.03 -24.10 -4.55
C GLY A 330 -6.35 -24.42 -3.09
N LYS A 331 -5.64 -23.84 -2.12
CA LYS A 331 -5.89 -23.99 -0.69
C LYS A 331 -6.42 -22.69 -0.09
N MET A 332 -7.14 -22.83 1.01
CA MET A 332 -7.75 -21.72 1.74
C MET A 332 -7.25 -21.72 3.18
N TRP A 333 -6.78 -20.56 3.63
CA TRP A 333 -6.40 -20.29 5.02
C TRP A 333 -7.36 -19.24 5.59
N ALA A 334 -7.98 -19.54 6.72
CA ALA A 334 -8.94 -18.67 7.38
C ALA A 334 -8.44 -18.28 8.76
N TYR A 335 -8.44 -16.99 9.05
CA TYR A 335 -7.82 -16.40 10.22
C TYR A 335 -8.86 -15.64 11.05
N GLU A 336 -8.88 -15.92 12.35
CA GLU A 336 -9.57 -15.14 13.37
C GLU A 336 -8.55 -14.34 14.18
N MET A 337 -8.78 -13.05 14.36
CA MET A 337 -7.83 -12.11 14.94
C MET A 337 -8.39 -11.47 16.21
N LYS A 338 -7.77 -11.69 17.33
CA LYS A 338 -8.20 -11.10 18.62
C LYS A 338 -7.02 -10.48 19.36
N TRP A 339 -7.22 -9.25 19.84
CA TRP A 339 -6.22 -8.55 20.64
C TRP A 339 -5.90 -9.29 21.95
N SER A 340 -6.90 -9.85 22.59
CA SER A 340 -6.75 -10.53 23.86
C SER A 340 -6.08 -11.89 23.71
N ALA A 341 -4.94 -12.09 24.36
CA ALA A 341 -4.28 -13.40 24.46
C ALA A 341 -5.16 -14.48 25.14
N LYS A 342 -6.13 -14.07 25.97
CA LYS A 342 -7.05 -14.97 26.66
C LYS A 342 -8.29 -15.35 25.83
N ALA A 343 -8.48 -14.73 24.66
CA ALA A 343 -9.61 -15.06 23.80
C ALA A 343 -9.47 -16.50 23.28
N LYS A 344 -10.59 -17.21 23.24
CA LYS A 344 -10.62 -18.58 22.72
C LYS A 344 -10.97 -18.56 21.23
N PRO A 345 -10.38 -19.45 20.41
CA PRO A 345 -10.76 -19.63 19.03
C PRO A 345 -12.26 -19.98 18.93
N SER A 346 -12.95 -19.30 18.03
CA SER A 346 -14.36 -19.59 17.75
C SER A 346 -14.62 -19.48 16.26
N PHE A 347 -14.46 -20.57 15.55
CA PHE A 347 -14.71 -20.63 14.12
C PHE A 347 -16.14 -21.05 13.81
N SER A 348 -16.73 -20.40 12.82
CA SER A 348 -18.08 -20.68 12.36
C SER A 348 -18.20 -22.09 11.77
N LYS A 349 -19.11 -22.91 12.32
CA LYS A 349 -19.45 -24.23 11.73
C LYS A 349 -20.03 -24.09 10.32
N THR A 350 -20.76 -23.03 10.05
CA THR A 350 -21.31 -22.73 8.72
C THR A 350 -20.18 -22.53 7.71
N PHE A 351 -19.10 -21.83 8.09
CA PHE A 351 -17.93 -21.66 7.24
C PHE A 351 -17.23 -22.99 6.97
N THR A 352 -16.92 -23.75 8.01
CA THR A 352 -16.19 -25.03 7.86
C THR A 352 -16.94 -26.08 7.05
N GLN A 353 -18.28 -26.07 7.12
CA GLN A 353 -19.13 -26.94 6.29
C GLN A 353 -19.21 -26.47 4.83
N ALA A 354 -19.24 -25.17 4.61
CA ALA A 354 -19.34 -24.60 3.25
C ALA A 354 -18.02 -24.69 2.46
N TYR A 355 -16.89 -24.71 3.15
CA TYR A 355 -15.54 -24.73 2.59
C TYR A 355 -14.71 -25.84 3.23
N PRO A 356 -14.85 -27.12 2.83
CA PRO A 356 -14.21 -28.25 3.52
C PRO A 356 -12.68 -28.26 3.44
N GLU A 357 -12.10 -27.70 2.37
CA GLU A 357 -10.63 -27.61 2.19
C GLU A 357 -10.10 -26.29 2.72
N HIS A 358 -9.94 -26.17 4.03
CA HIS A 358 -9.45 -24.98 4.71
C HIS A 358 -8.51 -25.34 5.87
N GLU A 359 -7.62 -24.42 6.17
CA GLU A 359 -6.82 -24.38 7.41
C GLU A 359 -7.31 -23.22 8.27
N LEU A 360 -7.52 -23.46 9.57
CA LEU A 360 -7.97 -22.45 10.52
C LEU A 360 -6.82 -22.05 11.43
N GLN A 361 -6.59 -20.76 11.56
CA GLN A 361 -5.59 -20.23 12.48
C GLN A 361 -6.17 -19.08 13.30
N PHE A 362 -5.83 -19.08 14.59
CA PHE A 362 -6.23 -18.04 15.53
C PHE A 362 -5.02 -17.18 15.87
N ILE A 363 -5.10 -15.89 15.58
CA ILE A 363 -4.01 -14.93 15.72
C ILE A 363 -4.29 -14.00 16.89
N ASN A 364 -3.35 -13.95 17.82
CA ASN A 364 -3.39 -13.05 18.97
C ASN A 364 -1.99 -12.46 19.25
N ARG A 365 -1.82 -11.79 20.40
CA ARG A 365 -0.55 -11.15 20.77
C ARG A 365 0.59 -12.12 21.04
N ASP A 366 0.30 -13.40 21.24
CA ASP A 366 1.32 -14.40 21.61
C ASP A 366 1.89 -15.13 20.40
N ASN A 367 1.20 -15.08 19.22
CA ASN A 367 1.61 -15.84 18.02
C ASN A 367 1.60 -15.04 16.70
N TYR A 368 1.27 -13.75 16.71
CA TYR A 368 1.17 -12.94 15.48
C TYR A 368 2.47 -12.90 14.68
N PHE A 369 3.60 -12.91 15.35
CA PHE A 369 4.92 -12.83 14.70
C PHE A 369 5.23 -14.09 13.87
N GLU A 370 4.81 -15.27 14.32
CA GLU A 370 4.94 -16.51 13.56
C GLU A 370 4.13 -16.43 12.26
N TRP A 371 2.92 -15.88 12.32
CA TRP A 371 2.06 -15.70 11.16
C TRP A 371 2.57 -14.64 10.19
N LEU A 372 3.13 -13.54 10.69
CA LEU A 372 3.72 -12.50 9.84
C LEU A 372 5.04 -12.96 9.18
N GLY A 373 5.74 -13.91 9.77
CA GLY A 373 6.97 -14.51 9.22
C GLY A 373 6.72 -15.59 8.16
N GLN A 374 5.50 -16.12 8.07
CA GLN A 374 5.07 -17.09 7.06
C GLN A 374 4.76 -16.36 5.75
#